data_8c03efb5eb944a6f4e5fa1099962d9c9
#
_entry.id   8c03efb5eb944a6f4e5fa1099962d9c9
#
_cell.length_a   1.000
_cell.length_b   1.000
_cell.length_c   1.000
_cell.angle_alpha   90.00
_cell.angle_beta   90.00
_cell.angle_gamma   90.00
#
_symmetry.space_group_name_H-M   'P 1'
#
loop_
_entity.id
_entity.type
_entity.pdbx_description
1 polymer ?
#
loop_
_entity_poly.entity_id
_entity_poly.type
_entity_poly.pdbx_seq_one_letter_code
_entity_poly.pdbx_strand_id
1 'polypeptide(L)'
;ITTNKGTKHQAPVVAIAGGLGSFEPRKPLIHNIADFEDIGVEYIIKDPEIYRDKKVVIAGGGDSALDWSIFLSNVASEVTLIHRRSEFRGHLDSVEKVQELKNQGKINLITPAEITGIVGNDKVQAVVVKQAQHIEKEFEVECDHFIPLFGLSPKLGPIGNWGLEIEKNAIKVDNSLDYQTNIPGVFAIGDVNTYPGKLKLILCGFHEATLMCQAAYQIINPGKRYVLKYTTVAGVDGFDGTRKEAPKAVVKKID
;
A
#
# COMPACT_ATOMS: atom_id res chain seq x y z
N ILE A 1 6.49 -24.79 -3.99
CA ILE A 1 6.20 -23.78 -2.96
C ILE A 1 5.59 -24.48 -1.76
N THR A 2 6.06 -24.15 -0.55
CA THR A 2 5.48 -24.66 0.70
C THR A 2 4.84 -23.50 1.45
N THR A 3 3.59 -23.65 1.87
CA THR A 3 2.89 -22.64 2.68
C THR A 3 3.32 -22.73 4.16
N ASN A 4 2.95 -21.72 4.95
CA ASN A 4 3.16 -21.71 6.40
C ASN A 4 2.40 -22.84 7.15
N LYS A 5 1.40 -23.45 6.50
CA LYS A 5 0.64 -24.62 7.00
C LYS A 5 1.26 -25.95 6.53
N GLY A 6 2.44 -25.93 5.92
CA GLY A 6 3.12 -27.11 5.41
C GLY A 6 2.58 -27.68 4.10
N THR A 7 1.55 -27.07 3.50
CA THR A 7 1.01 -27.53 2.22
C THR A 7 2.00 -27.25 1.10
N LYS A 8 2.31 -28.28 0.32
CA LYS A 8 3.22 -28.19 -0.84
C LYS A 8 2.43 -28.03 -2.14
N HIS A 9 2.89 -27.11 -2.97
CA HIS A 9 2.36 -26.86 -4.32
C HIS A 9 3.50 -27.03 -5.32
N GLN A 10 3.23 -27.72 -6.41
CA GLN A 10 4.16 -27.89 -7.53
C GLN A 10 3.47 -27.46 -8.82
N ALA A 11 4.14 -26.63 -9.59
CA ALA A 11 3.67 -26.17 -10.90
C ALA A 11 4.87 -25.89 -11.80
N PRO A 12 4.72 -26.01 -13.15
CA PRO A 12 5.76 -25.64 -14.10
C PRO A 12 6.00 -24.13 -14.16
N VAL A 13 5.03 -23.34 -13.75
CA VAL A 13 5.07 -21.88 -13.75
C VAL A 13 4.56 -21.35 -12.42
N VAL A 14 5.23 -20.31 -11.91
CA VAL A 14 4.82 -19.55 -10.74
C VAL A 14 4.77 -18.06 -11.10
N ALA A 15 3.64 -17.43 -10.88
CA ALA A 15 3.46 -15.99 -11.04
C ALA A 15 3.39 -15.31 -9.66
N ILE A 16 4.30 -14.39 -9.40
CA ILE A 16 4.31 -13.58 -8.18
C ILE A 16 3.65 -12.23 -8.48
N ALA A 17 2.46 -12.02 -7.94
CA ALA A 17 1.67 -10.79 -8.10
C ALA A 17 1.33 -10.18 -6.73
N GLY A 18 2.32 -10.13 -5.85
CA GLY A 18 2.18 -9.75 -4.44
C GLY A 18 2.09 -8.24 -4.17
N GLY A 19 1.98 -7.40 -5.20
CA GLY A 19 1.95 -5.95 -5.04
C GLY A 19 3.22 -5.43 -4.37
N LEU A 20 3.09 -4.60 -3.36
CA LEU A 20 4.23 -4.11 -2.56
C LEU A 20 4.63 -5.08 -1.43
N GLY A 21 4.07 -6.30 -1.42
CA GLY A 21 4.30 -7.28 -0.35
C GLY A 21 3.46 -7.01 0.90
N SER A 22 3.95 -7.38 2.07
CA SER A 22 3.32 -6.97 3.31
C SER A 22 3.59 -5.47 3.55
N PHE A 23 2.51 -4.74 3.78
CA PHE A 23 2.60 -3.31 4.06
C PHE A 23 2.97 -3.10 5.52
N GLU A 24 4.19 -2.60 5.77
CA GLU A 24 4.51 -2.06 7.07
C GLU A 24 4.43 -0.54 7.01
N PRO A 25 3.64 0.10 7.88
CA PRO A 25 3.61 1.55 7.98
C PRO A 25 4.99 2.07 8.37
N ARG A 26 5.39 3.17 7.76
CA ARG A 26 6.59 3.89 8.19
C ARG A 26 6.30 4.57 9.51
N LYS A 27 6.90 4.04 10.58
CA LYS A 27 6.76 4.59 11.91
C LYS A 27 7.59 5.86 12.06
N PRO A 28 7.06 6.90 12.71
CA PRO A 28 7.87 8.06 13.08
C PRO A 28 8.94 7.69 14.12
N LEU A 29 10.04 8.43 14.11
CA LEU A 29 11.11 8.26 15.09
C LEU A 29 10.76 8.98 16.40
N ILE A 30 9.71 8.53 17.06
CA ILE A 30 9.26 9.03 18.35
C ILE A 30 9.58 7.94 19.39
N HIS A 31 10.31 8.34 20.45
CA HIS A 31 10.88 7.40 21.42
C HIS A 31 9.85 6.45 22.07
N ASN A 32 8.68 6.96 22.41
CA ASN A 32 7.66 6.23 23.15
C ASN A 32 6.43 5.80 22.30
N ILE A 33 6.54 5.82 20.97
CA ILE A 33 5.38 5.53 20.11
C ILE A 33 4.87 4.11 20.27
N ALA A 34 5.76 3.15 20.52
CA ALA A 34 5.41 1.75 20.70
C ALA A 34 4.50 1.49 21.91
N ASP A 35 4.59 2.35 22.93
CA ASP A 35 3.79 2.22 24.15
C ASP A 35 2.32 2.58 23.91
N PHE A 36 2.02 3.28 22.81
CA PHE A 36 0.68 3.76 22.47
C PHE A 36 0.09 3.11 21.21
N GLU A 37 0.80 2.17 20.58
CA GLU A 37 0.28 1.42 19.43
C GLU A 37 -0.96 0.62 19.84
N ASP A 38 -2.01 0.67 19.02
CA ASP A 38 -3.33 0.08 19.27
C ASP A 38 -4.13 0.65 20.48
N ILE A 39 -3.58 1.66 21.17
CA ILE A 39 -4.26 2.37 22.28
C ILE A 39 -4.26 3.89 22.08
N GLY A 40 -4.44 4.30 20.83
CA GLY A 40 -4.53 5.70 20.41
C GLY A 40 -3.54 6.10 19.34
N VAL A 41 -2.58 5.24 18.97
CA VAL A 41 -1.74 5.39 17.76
C VAL A 41 -2.14 4.34 16.76
N GLU A 42 -2.69 4.78 15.62
CA GLU A 42 -3.11 3.92 14.53
C GLU A 42 -2.44 4.32 13.21
N TYR A 43 -1.93 3.34 12.46
CA TYR A 43 -1.28 3.57 11.16
C TYR A 43 -2.21 3.33 9.97
N ILE A 44 -3.38 2.77 10.22
CA ILE A 44 -4.40 2.41 9.22
C ILE A 44 -5.77 2.67 9.83
N ILE A 45 -6.59 3.43 9.13
CA ILE A 45 -7.98 3.65 9.49
C ILE A 45 -8.80 2.51 8.90
N LYS A 46 -9.34 1.63 9.75
CA LYS A 46 -10.19 0.50 9.34
C LYS A 46 -11.67 0.85 9.45
N ASP A 47 -12.04 1.54 10.51
CA ASP A 47 -13.40 2.00 10.77
C ASP A 47 -13.34 3.48 11.19
N PRO A 48 -13.79 4.41 10.36
CA PRO A 48 -13.74 5.83 10.70
C PRO A 48 -14.71 6.21 11.82
N GLU A 49 -15.69 5.38 12.15
CA GLU A 49 -16.67 5.69 13.21
C GLU A 49 -16.06 5.67 14.63
N ILE A 50 -14.93 5.00 14.84
CA ILE A 50 -14.23 5.02 16.12
C ILE A 50 -13.72 6.42 16.51
N TYR A 51 -13.55 7.30 15.52
CA TYR A 51 -13.11 8.69 15.69
C TYR A 51 -14.27 9.68 15.89
N ARG A 52 -15.51 9.21 15.91
CA ARG A 52 -16.68 10.07 16.11
C ARG A 52 -16.59 10.81 17.44
N ASP A 53 -16.77 12.12 17.38
CA ASP A 53 -16.69 13.02 18.53
C ASP A 53 -15.33 13.00 19.27
N LYS A 54 -14.26 12.53 18.60
CA LYS A 54 -12.89 12.50 19.15
C LYS A 54 -12.03 13.61 18.58
N LYS A 55 -10.99 13.99 19.31
CA LYS A 55 -9.90 14.83 18.81
C LYS A 55 -8.87 13.95 18.12
N VAL A 56 -8.60 14.22 16.85
CA VAL A 56 -7.71 13.41 16.02
C VAL A 56 -6.56 14.25 15.50
N VAL A 57 -5.33 13.79 15.73
CA VAL A 57 -4.14 14.34 15.08
C VAL A 57 -3.70 13.42 13.96
N ILE A 58 -3.60 13.95 12.75
CA ILE A 58 -3.06 13.26 11.58
C ILE A 58 -1.70 13.88 11.24
N ALA A 59 -0.68 13.03 11.06
CA ALA A 59 0.63 13.50 10.61
C ALA A 59 0.97 12.93 9.23
N GLY A 60 1.26 13.81 8.28
CA GLY A 60 1.60 13.42 6.92
C GLY A 60 1.44 14.54 5.91
N GLY A 61 1.80 14.29 4.66
CA GLY A 61 1.69 15.29 3.60
C GLY A 61 1.50 14.69 2.20
N GLY A 62 1.14 13.42 2.13
CA GLY A 62 0.72 12.73 0.91
C GLY A 62 -0.81 12.55 0.88
N ASP A 63 -1.31 11.92 -0.20
CA ASP A 63 -2.74 11.74 -0.46
C ASP A 63 -3.48 11.15 0.74
N SER A 64 -2.98 10.07 1.34
CA SER A 64 -3.64 9.44 2.49
C SER A 64 -3.88 10.39 3.66
N ALA A 65 -2.89 11.28 3.97
CA ALA A 65 -3.04 12.21 5.08
C ALA A 65 -4.07 13.30 4.77
N LEU A 66 -4.08 13.80 3.53
CA LEU A 66 -5.03 14.81 3.08
C LEU A 66 -6.45 14.24 3.03
N ASP A 67 -6.63 13.10 2.37
CA ASP A 67 -7.94 12.48 2.17
C ASP A 67 -8.58 12.08 3.51
N TRP A 68 -7.82 11.49 4.43
CA TRP A 68 -8.32 11.18 5.76
C TRP A 68 -8.60 12.42 6.61
N SER A 69 -7.83 13.49 6.48
CA SER A 69 -8.13 14.76 7.16
C SER A 69 -9.44 15.35 6.66
N ILE A 70 -9.67 15.33 5.35
CA ILE A 70 -10.92 15.79 4.73
C ILE A 70 -12.11 14.94 5.21
N PHE A 71 -11.95 13.61 5.18
CA PHE A 71 -13.02 12.71 5.59
C PHE A 71 -13.37 12.89 7.07
N LEU A 72 -12.37 12.81 7.95
CA LEU A 72 -12.56 12.86 9.39
C LEU A 72 -13.01 14.24 9.89
N SER A 73 -12.82 15.31 9.11
CA SER A 73 -13.36 16.64 9.45
C SER A 73 -14.90 16.69 9.56
N ASN A 74 -15.59 15.64 9.07
CA ASN A 74 -17.04 15.51 9.18
C ASN A 74 -17.46 14.44 10.22
N VAL A 75 -16.51 13.75 10.84
CA VAL A 75 -16.77 12.65 11.80
C VAL A 75 -16.25 13.00 13.19
N ALA A 76 -15.01 13.42 13.26
CA ALA A 76 -14.34 13.78 14.52
C ALA A 76 -14.84 15.14 15.04
N SER A 77 -14.71 15.37 16.34
CA SER A 77 -14.99 16.68 16.95
C SER A 77 -13.93 17.72 16.57
N GLU A 78 -12.70 17.28 16.37
CA GLU A 78 -11.57 18.13 15.98
C GLU A 78 -10.56 17.31 15.18
N VAL A 79 -10.08 17.87 14.07
CA VAL A 79 -9.00 17.30 13.24
C VAL A 79 -7.86 18.28 13.17
N THR A 80 -6.66 17.85 13.57
CA THR A 80 -5.43 18.60 13.40
C THR A 80 -4.51 17.87 12.42
N LEU A 81 -4.21 18.50 11.29
CA LEU A 81 -3.22 17.99 10.31
C LEU A 81 -1.87 18.64 10.55
N ILE A 82 -0.86 17.81 10.77
CA ILE A 82 0.52 18.25 11.00
C ILE A 82 1.40 17.77 9.86
N HIS A 83 2.17 18.68 9.25
CA HIS A 83 3.12 18.33 8.20
C HIS A 83 4.45 19.05 8.37
N ARG A 84 5.55 18.31 8.16
CA ARG A 84 6.93 18.82 8.38
C ARG A 84 7.39 19.87 7.36
N ARG A 85 6.71 20.00 6.24
CA ARG A 85 7.04 20.96 5.17
C ARG A 85 5.90 21.94 4.99
N SER A 86 6.20 23.10 4.39
CA SER A 86 5.16 24.06 3.97
C SER A 86 4.30 23.56 2.82
N GLU A 87 4.86 22.69 1.97
CA GLU A 87 4.20 22.17 0.77
C GLU A 87 3.83 20.69 0.92
N PHE A 88 2.62 20.35 0.52
CA PHE A 88 2.11 18.99 0.45
C PHE A 88 2.55 18.30 -0.85
N ARG A 89 2.62 16.96 -0.82
CA ARG A 89 2.93 16.13 -2.00
C ARG A 89 1.70 15.41 -2.55
N GLY A 90 0.55 15.58 -1.91
CA GLY A 90 -0.70 14.99 -2.36
C GLY A 90 -1.27 15.72 -3.56
N HIS A 91 -2.37 15.20 -4.09
CA HIS A 91 -3.07 15.75 -5.24
C HIS A 91 -3.54 17.18 -4.96
N LEU A 92 -3.43 18.08 -5.96
CA LEU A 92 -3.74 19.50 -5.79
C LEU A 92 -5.16 19.75 -5.30
N ASP A 93 -6.15 19.01 -5.80
CA ASP A 93 -7.55 19.10 -5.39
C ASP A 93 -7.72 18.82 -3.87
N SER A 94 -7.04 17.77 -3.35
CA SER A 94 -7.05 17.45 -1.92
C SER A 94 -6.35 18.54 -1.10
N VAL A 95 -5.26 19.13 -1.62
CA VAL A 95 -4.58 20.26 -0.96
C VAL A 95 -5.48 21.48 -0.87
N GLU A 96 -6.12 21.87 -1.97
CA GLU A 96 -7.08 22.99 -2.02
C GLU A 96 -8.23 22.77 -1.04
N LYS A 97 -8.77 21.55 -1.00
CA LYS A 97 -9.86 21.19 -0.08
C LYS A 97 -9.47 21.29 1.39
N VAL A 98 -8.26 20.86 1.75
CA VAL A 98 -7.72 21.02 3.12
C VAL A 98 -7.60 22.50 3.48
N GLN A 99 -7.14 23.36 2.56
CA GLN A 99 -7.06 24.81 2.80
C GLN A 99 -8.45 25.45 2.97
N GLU A 100 -9.43 25.04 2.19
CA GLU A 100 -10.82 25.47 2.38
C GLU A 100 -11.36 25.10 3.77
N LEU A 101 -11.16 23.84 4.19
CA LEU A 101 -11.62 23.34 5.48
C LEU A 101 -10.89 24.02 6.65
N LYS A 102 -9.60 24.33 6.49
CA LYS A 102 -8.87 25.19 7.43
C LYS A 102 -9.48 26.56 7.56
N ASN A 103 -9.79 27.22 6.43
CA ASN A 103 -10.40 28.56 6.43
C ASN A 103 -11.82 28.57 7.05
N GLN A 104 -12.52 27.43 6.97
CA GLN A 104 -13.82 27.20 7.62
C GLN A 104 -13.70 26.81 9.11
N GLY A 105 -12.50 26.66 9.64
CA GLY A 105 -12.26 26.23 11.03
C GLY A 105 -12.59 24.74 11.30
N LYS A 106 -12.71 23.91 10.24
CA LYS A 106 -13.01 22.48 10.36
C LYS A 106 -11.75 21.62 10.50
N ILE A 107 -10.61 22.12 10.08
CA ILE A 107 -9.31 21.47 10.22
C ILE A 107 -8.33 22.47 10.81
N ASN A 108 -7.62 22.10 11.84
CA ASN A 108 -6.43 22.80 12.32
C ASN A 108 -5.23 22.35 11.49
N LEU A 109 -4.52 23.28 10.86
CA LEU A 109 -3.34 22.97 10.06
C LEU A 109 -2.10 23.58 10.69
N ILE A 110 -1.14 22.71 11.02
CA ILE A 110 0.15 23.11 11.63
C ILE A 110 1.28 22.70 10.70
N THR A 111 1.84 23.66 9.98
CA THR A 111 2.93 23.47 9.01
C THR A 111 3.83 24.70 8.98
N PRO A 112 5.16 24.56 8.79
CA PRO A 112 5.93 23.34 8.87
C PRO A 112 6.17 22.93 10.34
N ALA A 113 5.89 21.66 10.69
CA ALA A 113 6.03 21.17 12.06
C ALA A 113 6.24 19.64 12.08
N GLU A 114 6.94 19.18 13.11
CA GLU A 114 7.20 17.75 13.36
C GLU A 114 6.65 17.35 14.72
N ILE A 115 6.27 16.08 14.84
CA ILE A 115 5.88 15.49 16.13
C ILE A 115 7.12 14.82 16.71
N THR A 116 7.44 15.19 17.94
CA THR A 116 8.66 14.75 18.65
C THR A 116 8.36 13.80 19.81
N GLY A 117 7.10 13.78 20.30
CA GLY A 117 6.71 12.95 21.42
C GLY A 117 5.22 12.69 21.48
N ILE A 118 4.85 11.76 22.35
CA ILE A 118 3.45 11.46 22.71
C ILE A 118 3.32 11.59 24.22
N VAL A 119 2.25 12.22 24.64
CA VAL A 119 1.87 12.38 26.05
C VAL A 119 0.64 11.53 26.35
N GLY A 120 0.70 10.78 27.41
CA GLY A 120 -0.40 9.93 27.88
C GLY A 120 0.07 8.95 28.93
N ASN A 121 -0.88 8.24 29.54
CA ASN A 121 -0.63 7.14 30.48
C ASN A 121 -1.18 5.84 29.89
N ASP A 122 -2.48 5.56 30.10
CA ASP A 122 -3.13 4.35 29.57
C ASP A 122 -3.58 4.51 28.11
N LYS A 123 -3.59 5.71 27.58
CA LYS A 123 -3.94 6.07 26.19
C LYS A 123 -3.27 7.36 25.81
N VAL A 124 -3.29 7.67 24.51
CA VAL A 124 -2.86 8.97 23.99
C VAL A 124 -3.74 10.08 24.57
N GLN A 125 -3.12 11.17 24.98
CA GLN A 125 -3.78 12.39 25.47
C GLN A 125 -3.33 13.64 24.70
N ALA A 126 -2.10 13.65 24.21
CA ALA A 126 -1.58 14.73 23.37
C ALA A 126 -0.37 14.25 22.55
N VAL A 127 -0.02 14.99 21.54
CA VAL A 127 1.27 14.89 20.84
C VAL A 127 2.10 16.14 21.09
N VAL A 128 3.41 15.96 21.22
CA VAL A 128 4.38 17.07 21.34
C VAL A 128 4.79 17.50 19.95
N VAL A 129 4.62 18.78 19.65
CA VAL A 129 4.85 19.38 18.34
C VAL A 129 5.95 20.40 18.40
N LYS A 130 6.87 20.33 17.43
CA LYS A 130 7.95 21.30 17.22
C LYS A 130 7.79 21.98 15.87
N GLN A 131 7.62 23.31 15.87
CA GLN A 131 7.58 24.09 14.63
C GLN A 131 8.97 24.46 14.15
N ALA A 132 9.21 24.36 12.84
CA ALA A 132 10.50 24.64 12.22
C ALA A 132 10.96 26.10 12.41
N GLN A 133 10.03 27.03 12.56
CA GLN A 133 10.33 28.47 12.77
C GLN A 133 10.63 28.83 14.22
N HIS A 134 10.31 27.95 15.18
CA HIS A 134 10.50 28.14 16.61
C HIS A 134 11.30 26.97 17.20
N ILE A 135 12.58 26.88 16.84
CA ILE A 135 13.46 25.71 17.08
C ILE A 135 13.55 25.33 18.58
N GLU A 136 13.24 26.24 19.48
CA GLU A 136 13.37 26.05 20.93
C GLU A 136 12.02 25.84 21.65
N LYS A 137 10.88 25.90 20.95
CA LYS A 137 9.58 25.84 21.61
C LYS A 137 8.77 24.65 21.12
N GLU A 138 8.68 23.64 21.94
CA GLU A 138 7.71 22.55 21.79
C GLU A 138 6.40 22.93 22.49
N PHE A 139 5.29 22.44 21.96
CA PHE A 139 3.96 22.60 22.57
C PHE A 139 3.15 21.34 22.38
N GLU A 140 2.17 21.14 23.22
CA GLU A 140 1.29 19.99 23.16
C GLU A 140 0.04 20.30 22.33
N VAL A 141 -0.40 19.31 21.54
CA VAL A 141 -1.69 19.29 20.85
C VAL A 141 -2.50 18.15 21.41
N GLU A 142 -3.56 18.47 22.13
CA GLU A 142 -4.46 17.46 22.71
C GLU A 142 -5.09 16.59 21.63
N CYS A 143 -5.13 15.28 21.86
CA CYS A 143 -5.83 14.34 20.99
C CYS A 143 -6.17 13.03 21.72
N ASP A 144 -7.25 12.39 21.27
CA ASP A 144 -7.60 11.02 21.67
C ASP A 144 -6.88 10.00 20.78
N HIS A 145 -6.60 10.38 19.52
CA HIS A 145 -5.97 9.52 18.52
C HIS A 145 -4.89 10.26 17.74
N PHE A 146 -3.78 9.58 17.52
CA PHE A 146 -2.69 10.02 16.67
C PHE A 146 -2.51 9.05 15.49
N ILE A 147 -2.61 9.56 14.27
CA ILE A 147 -2.58 8.78 13.03
C ILE A 147 -1.41 9.23 12.14
N PRO A 148 -0.20 8.62 12.27
CA PRO A 148 0.94 8.92 11.42
C PRO A 148 0.81 8.23 10.06
N LEU A 149 0.56 9.01 8.99
CA LEU A 149 0.42 8.56 7.61
C LEU A 149 1.65 8.93 6.78
N PHE A 150 2.78 8.30 7.07
CA PHE A 150 4.08 8.57 6.44
C PHE A 150 4.36 7.67 5.22
N GLY A 151 3.36 6.94 4.78
CA GLY A 151 3.43 5.95 3.71
C GLY A 151 3.82 4.57 4.23
N LEU A 152 3.96 3.66 3.28
CA LEU A 152 4.20 2.24 3.55
C LEU A 152 5.62 1.85 3.10
N SER A 153 6.23 0.91 3.81
CA SER A 153 7.47 0.27 3.39
C SER A 153 7.14 -1.08 2.75
N PRO A 154 7.52 -1.29 1.48
CA PRO A 154 7.36 -2.59 0.84
C PRO A 154 8.22 -3.63 1.54
N LYS A 155 7.64 -4.79 1.86
CA LYS A 155 8.37 -5.96 2.35
C LYS A 155 7.94 -7.21 1.59
N LEU A 156 8.90 -7.88 1.00
CA LEU A 156 8.64 -9.12 0.26
C LEU A 156 8.33 -10.31 1.18
N GLY A 157 8.60 -10.17 2.48
CA GLY A 157 8.42 -11.27 3.43
C GLY A 157 9.20 -12.52 3.03
N PRO A 158 8.63 -13.74 3.18
CA PRO A 158 9.32 -14.99 2.84
C PRO A 158 9.77 -15.08 1.37
N ILE A 159 9.11 -14.36 0.44
CA ILE A 159 9.48 -14.35 -0.99
C ILE A 159 10.91 -13.82 -1.20
N GLY A 160 11.35 -12.89 -0.37
CA GLY A 160 12.72 -12.36 -0.40
C GLY A 160 13.81 -13.41 -0.18
N ASN A 161 13.45 -14.57 0.40
CA ASN A 161 14.37 -15.68 0.71
C ASN A 161 14.29 -16.83 -0.33
N TRP A 162 13.60 -16.64 -1.46
CA TRP A 162 13.43 -17.69 -2.47
C TRP A 162 14.60 -17.77 -3.47
N GLY A 163 15.68 -17.01 -3.27
CA GLY A 163 16.81 -16.95 -4.19
C GLY A 163 16.56 -16.07 -5.43
N LEU A 164 15.56 -15.23 -5.36
CA LEU A 164 15.25 -14.23 -6.39
C LEU A 164 16.24 -13.06 -6.32
N GLU A 165 16.59 -12.48 -7.46
CA GLU A 165 17.33 -11.23 -7.49
C GLU A 165 16.42 -10.09 -7.03
N ILE A 166 16.84 -9.38 -5.97
CA ILE A 166 16.11 -8.27 -5.37
C ILE A 166 16.86 -6.97 -5.59
N GLU A 167 16.16 -5.96 -6.12
CA GLU A 167 16.65 -4.60 -6.27
C GLU A 167 15.65 -3.61 -5.67
N LYS A 168 16.09 -2.73 -4.76
CA LYS A 168 15.26 -1.71 -4.10
C LYS A 168 13.95 -2.26 -3.51
N ASN A 169 14.04 -3.40 -2.81
CA ASN A 169 12.90 -4.11 -2.23
C ASN A 169 11.85 -4.61 -3.25
N ALA A 170 12.24 -4.81 -4.50
CA ALA A 170 11.40 -5.37 -5.55
C ALA A 170 12.12 -6.51 -6.26
N ILE A 171 11.37 -7.44 -6.83
CA ILE A 171 11.90 -8.58 -7.57
C ILE A 171 12.38 -8.09 -8.94
N LYS A 172 13.68 -8.24 -9.22
CA LYS A 172 14.22 -7.92 -10.54
C LYS A 172 13.74 -8.93 -11.56
N VAL A 173 13.25 -8.41 -12.68
CA VAL A 173 12.79 -9.21 -13.82
C VAL A 173 13.42 -8.70 -15.11
N ASP A 174 13.47 -9.57 -16.11
CA ASP A 174 13.84 -9.19 -17.48
C ASP A 174 12.57 -8.94 -18.29
N ASN A 175 12.31 -7.69 -18.65
CA ASN A 175 11.15 -7.33 -19.45
C ASN A 175 11.28 -7.75 -20.93
N SER A 176 12.48 -8.11 -21.40
CA SER A 176 12.69 -8.74 -22.72
C SER A 176 12.34 -10.24 -22.72
N LEU A 177 12.27 -10.85 -21.53
CA LEU A 177 11.85 -12.24 -21.29
C LEU A 177 10.48 -12.32 -20.62
N ASP A 178 9.57 -11.43 -20.99
CA ASP A 178 8.19 -11.41 -20.52
C ASP A 178 8.03 -11.42 -18.99
N TYR A 179 8.90 -10.67 -18.29
CA TYR A 179 8.92 -10.51 -16.82
C TYR A 179 9.32 -11.76 -16.04
N GLN A 180 10.13 -12.62 -16.63
CA GLN A 180 10.75 -13.74 -15.94
C GLN A 180 11.82 -13.25 -14.96
N THR A 181 11.91 -13.93 -13.81
CA THR A 181 12.95 -13.69 -12.81
C THR A 181 14.25 -14.45 -13.19
N ASN A 182 15.28 -14.38 -12.36
CA ASN A 182 16.48 -15.19 -12.49
C ASN A 182 16.21 -16.71 -12.34
N ILE A 183 15.04 -17.12 -11.88
CA ILE A 183 14.66 -18.53 -11.75
C ILE A 183 13.74 -18.91 -12.91
N PRO A 184 14.12 -19.85 -13.78
CA PRO A 184 13.29 -20.27 -14.91
C PRO A 184 11.89 -20.72 -14.47
N GLY A 185 10.85 -20.24 -15.20
CA GLY A 185 9.45 -20.55 -14.88
C GLY A 185 8.87 -19.74 -13.73
N VAL A 186 9.66 -18.89 -13.09
CA VAL A 186 9.17 -17.96 -12.05
C VAL A 186 9.11 -16.55 -12.62
N PHE A 187 7.94 -15.95 -12.56
CA PHE A 187 7.63 -14.61 -13.05
C PHE A 187 7.22 -13.69 -11.92
N ALA A 188 7.46 -12.40 -12.06
CA ALA A 188 6.96 -11.40 -11.14
C ALA A 188 6.32 -10.24 -11.91
N ILE A 189 5.09 -9.87 -11.56
CA ILE A 189 4.28 -8.87 -12.26
C ILE A 189 3.65 -7.87 -11.28
N GLY A 190 3.34 -6.67 -11.78
CA GLY A 190 2.76 -5.60 -10.97
C GLY A 190 3.81 -4.91 -10.08
N ASP A 191 3.39 -4.31 -8.98
CA ASP A 191 4.24 -3.47 -8.13
C ASP A 191 5.36 -4.22 -7.40
N VAL A 192 5.30 -5.55 -7.36
CA VAL A 192 6.31 -6.40 -6.71
C VAL A 192 7.61 -6.49 -7.50
N ASN A 193 7.56 -6.23 -8.83
CA ASN A 193 8.72 -6.32 -9.70
C ASN A 193 9.43 -4.98 -9.94
N THR A 194 10.65 -5.07 -10.49
CA THR A 194 11.42 -3.93 -11.00
C THR A 194 12.20 -4.31 -12.25
N TYR A 195 12.30 -3.34 -13.17
CA TYR A 195 13.08 -3.39 -14.41
C TYR A 195 13.31 -1.94 -14.91
N PRO A 196 14.22 -1.68 -15.85
CA PRO A 196 14.44 -0.34 -16.41
C PRO A 196 13.14 0.25 -17.00
N GLY A 197 12.75 1.45 -16.56
CA GLY A 197 11.52 2.12 -17.02
C GLY A 197 10.24 1.66 -16.34
N LYS A 198 10.31 0.89 -15.25
CA LYS A 198 9.14 0.44 -14.49
C LYS A 198 8.28 1.59 -13.98
N LEU A 199 6.98 1.53 -14.31
CA LEU A 199 5.94 2.37 -13.73
C LEU A 199 5.02 1.51 -12.85
N LYS A 200 4.81 1.94 -11.62
CA LYS A 200 3.90 1.27 -10.67
C LYS A 200 2.47 1.76 -10.87
N LEU A 201 1.85 1.30 -11.96
CA LEU A 201 0.48 1.60 -12.34
C LEU A 201 -0.30 0.30 -12.55
N ILE A 202 -1.57 0.29 -12.21
CA ILE A 202 -2.48 -0.86 -12.42
C ILE A 202 -2.47 -1.29 -13.89
N LEU A 203 -2.52 -0.33 -14.82
CA LEU A 203 -2.46 -0.58 -16.26
C LEU A 203 -1.18 -1.33 -16.68
N CYS A 204 -0.02 -0.93 -16.14
CA CYS A 204 1.25 -1.61 -16.43
C CYS A 204 1.24 -3.04 -15.89
N GLY A 205 0.70 -3.26 -14.68
CA GLY A 205 0.57 -4.60 -14.11
C GLY A 205 -0.30 -5.54 -14.95
N PHE A 206 -1.40 -5.06 -15.52
CA PHE A 206 -2.23 -5.85 -16.44
C PHE A 206 -1.51 -6.15 -17.76
N HIS A 207 -0.76 -5.20 -18.30
CA HIS A 207 0.07 -5.43 -19.48
C HIS A 207 1.13 -6.51 -19.22
N GLU A 208 1.85 -6.40 -18.10
CA GLU A 208 2.84 -7.39 -17.66
C GLU A 208 2.22 -8.78 -17.51
N ALA A 209 1.03 -8.87 -16.90
CA ALA A 209 0.29 -10.12 -16.77
C ALA A 209 -0.04 -10.74 -18.12
N THR A 210 -0.41 -9.94 -19.11
CA THR A 210 -0.74 -10.41 -20.46
C THR A 210 0.49 -11.04 -21.12
N LEU A 211 1.65 -10.38 -21.09
CA LEU A 211 2.87 -10.90 -21.69
C LEU A 211 3.38 -12.13 -20.94
N MET A 212 3.39 -12.10 -19.61
CA MET A 212 3.73 -13.25 -18.77
C MET A 212 2.88 -14.47 -19.09
N CYS A 213 1.56 -14.31 -19.29
CA CYS A 213 0.67 -15.44 -19.64
C CYS A 213 1.02 -16.05 -21.00
N GLN A 214 1.48 -15.26 -21.97
CA GLN A 214 1.94 -15.79 -23.25
C GLN A 214 3.21 -16.63 -23.09
N ALA A 215 4.19 -16.15 -22.32
CA ALA A 215 5.40 -16.90 -22.02
C ALA A 215 5.10 -18.18 -21.22
N ALA A 216 4.26 -18.08 -20.20
CA ALA A 216 3.82 -19.21 -19.41
C ALA A 216 3.14 -20.29 -20.25
N TYR A 217 2.34 -19.90 -21.26
CA TYR A 217 1.70 -20.86 -22.16
C TYR A 217 2.71 -21.71 -22.91
N GLN A 218 3.82 -21.11 -23.36
CA GLN A 218 4.89 -21.83 -24.06
C GLN A 218 5.59 -22.87 -23.16
N ILE A 219 5.80 -22.51 -21.89
CA ILE A 219 6.39 -23.42 -20.90
C ILE A 219 5.46 -24.58 -20.57
N ILE A 220 4.16 -24.31 -20.38
CA ILE A 220 3.14 -25.31 -20.02
C ILE A 220 2.79 -26.21 -21.21
N ASN A 221 2.88 -25.70 -22.44
CA ASN A 221 2.53 -26.39 -23.66
C ASN A 221 3.70 -26.39 -24.68
N PRO A 222 4.80 -27.06 -24.39
CA PRO A 222 5.95 -27.06 -25.28
C PRO A 222 5.58 -27.58 -26.68
N GLY A 223 6.02 -26.83 -27.70
CA GLY A 223 5.74 -27.17 -29.09
C GLY A 223 4.34 -26.83 -29.62
N LYS A 224 3.45 -26.30 -28.78
CA LYS A 224 2.16 -25.80 -29.25
C LYS A 224 2.25 -24.32 -29.61
N ARG A 225 1.77 -23.95 -30.78
CA ARG A 225 1.67 -22.54 -31.19
C ARG A 225 0.60 -21.83 -30.34
N TYR A 226 1.01 -20.74 -29.68
CA TYR A 226 0.04 -19.80 -29.10
C TYR A 226 -0.62 -18.98 -30.23
N VAL A 227 -1.95 -18.94 -30.25
CA VAL A 227 -2.70 -18.11 -31.18
C VAL A 227 -3.50 -17.10 -30.37
N LEU A 228 -3.10 -15.85 -30.45
CA LEU A 228 -3.84 -14.75 -29.82
C LEU A 228 -5.19 -14.60 -30.51
N LYS A 229 -6.29 -14.77 -29.75
CA LYS A 229 -7.65 -14.53 -30.21
C LYS A 229 -8.16 -13.24 -29.58
N TYR A 230 -8.54 -12.29 -30.38
CA TYR A 230 -9.20 -11.08 -29.89
C TYR A 230 -10.65 -11.35 -29.57
N THR A 231 -11.14 -10.84 -28.44
CA THR A 231 -12.53 -10.98 -28.01
C THR A 231 -13.52 -10.35 -28.98
N THR A 232 -13.10 -9.34 -29.74
CA THR A 232 -13.87 -8.71 -30.82
C THR A 232 -14.17 -9.67 -31.99
N VAL A 233 -13.38 -10.74 -32.14
CA VAL A 233 -13.53 -11.72 -33.22
C VAL A 233 -14.11 -13.03 -32.72
N ALA A 234 -13.72 -13.46 -31.53
CA ALA A 234 -14.06 -14.77 -30.97
C ALA A 234 -15.18 -14.72 -29.90
N GLY A 235 -15.60 -13.52 -29.50
CA GLY A 235 -16.45 -13.34 -28.32
C GLY A 235 -15.73 -13.69 -27.01
N VAL A 236 -16.45 -13.57 -25.91
CA VAL A 236 -16.02 -14.02 -24.59
C VAL A 236 -16.91 -15.15 -24.17
N ASP A 237 -16.39 -16.35 -24.00
CA ASP A 237 -17.15 -17.50 -23.51
C ASP A 237 -17.83 -17.16 -22.18
N GLY A 238 -19.16 -17.30 -22.12
CA GLY A 238 -19.94 -16.99 -20.93
C GLY A 238 -20.42 -15.54 -20.81
N PHE A 239 -20.17 -14.68 -21.81
CA PHE A 239 -20.69 -13.29 -21.82
C PHE A 239 -22.12 -13.19 -22.41
N ASP A 240 -22.73 -14.31 -22.65
CA ASP A 240 -24.12 -14.47 -23.10
C ASP A 240 -25.15 -14.40 -21.94
N GLY A 241 -24.72 -14.01 -20.77
CA GLY A 241 -25.55 -13.92 -19.55
C GLY A 241 -25.67 -15.25 -18.78
N THR A 242 -25.10 -16.34 -19.29
CA THR A 242 -25.06 -17.61 -18.56
C THR A 242 -23.77 -17.71 -17.74
N ARG A 243 -23.88 -17.81 -16.40
CA ARG A 243 -22.76 -18.15 -15.55
C ARG A 243 -22.35 -19.59 -15.78
N LYS A 244 -21.26 -19.81 -16.52
CA LYS A 244 -20.59 -21.11 -16.48
C LYS A 244 -19.84 -21.20 -15.14
N GLU A 245 -20.03 -22.28 -14.39
CA GLU A 245 -19.23 -22.55 -13.18
C GLU A 245 -17.75 -22.55 -13.55
N ALA A 246 -16.96 -21.81 -12.77
CA ALA A 246 -15.51 -21.82 -12.92
C ALA A 246 -15.01 -23.27 -12.75
N PRO A 247 -14.06 -23.73 -13.59
CA PRO A 247 -13.51 -25.07 -13.45
C PRO A 247 -12.91 -25.20 -12.05
N LYS A 248 -13.36 -26.19 -11.28
CA LYS A 248 -12.82 -26.48 -9.95
C LYS A 248 -11.33 -26.78 -10.11
N ALA A 249 -10.51 -26.02 -9.42
CA ALA A 249 -9.07 -26.29 -9.37
C ALA A 249 -8.84 -27.71 -8.88
N VAL A 250 -8.28 -28.56 -9.73
CA VAL A 250 -7.90 -29.93 -9.35
C VAL A 250 -6.64 -29.83 -8.53
N VAL A 251 -6.80 -29.69 -7.21
CA VAL A 251 -5.69 -29.83 -6.26
C VAL A 251 -5.37 -31.31 -6.16
N LYS A 252 -4.38 -31.79 -6.92
CA LYS A 252 -3.80 -33.12 -6.66
C LYS A 252 -2.99 -32.99 -5.37
N LYS A 253 -3.43 -33.63 -4.30
CA LYS A 253 -2.56 -33.93 -3.15
C LYS A 253 -1.44 -34.83 -3.66
N ILE A 254 -0.23 -34.37 -3.50
CA ILE A 254 0.97 -35.19 -3.72
C ILE A 254 1.32 -35.71 -2.33
N ASP A 255 1.16 -37.02 -2.13
CA ASP A 255 1.56 -37.78 -0.92
C ASP A 255 3.07 -37.71 -0.72
#